data_a00d9621952278217102024926546d61
#
_entry.id   a00d9621952278217102024926546d61
#
_cell.length_a   1.000
_cell.length_b   1.000
_cell.length_c   1.000
_cell.angle_alpha   90.00
_cell.angle_beta   90.00
_cell.angle_gamma   90.00
#
_symmetry.space_group_name_H-M   'P 1'
#
loop_
_entity.id
_entity.type
_entity.pdbx_description
1 polymer ?
#
loop_
_entity_poly.entity_id
_entity_poly.type
_entity_poly.pdbx_seq_one_letter_code
_entity_poly.pdbx_strand_id
1 'polypeptide(L)'
;HKNGSQAAIYLEQPGANTRVRSWCPTPGPQYGFLVTHNEAISIADFFTLRGKKGKVHYRPTCHYAYHPCNDAVLSLHEMFGAAGKAQPVHHVLDENELVDGIDELGVLLYGHDKNAYWYGSQLSLAEARKLAPYQNATGMQVTSAVLAGIVWALENPQAGIVEADEMDYR
;
A
#
# COMPACT_ATOMS: atom_id res chain seq x y z
N HIS A 1 18.66 1.01 11.63
CA HIS A 1 19.21 1.83 10.54
C HIS A 1 20.51 2.50 11.01
N LYS A 2 21.56 2.50 10.19
CA LYS A 2 22.90 3.00 10.57
C LYS A 2 22.91 4.46 11.02
N ASN A 3 21.95 5.25 10.59
CA ASN A 3 21.84 6.68 10.88
C ASN A 3 20.73 7.01 11.90
N GLY A 4 20.32 6.03 12.68
CA GLY A 4 19.18 6.18 13.56
C GLY A 4 17.86 6.19 12.78
N SER A 5 16.77 6.21 13.52
CA SER A 5 15.43 6.23 12.95
C SER A 5 14.98 7.67 12.71
N GLN A 6 14.77 8.02 11.47
CA GLN A 6 14.19 9.29 11.08
C GLN A 6 12.67 9.13 10.89
N ALA A 7 11.91 10.20 11.13
CA ALA A 7 10.47 10.17 10.92
C ALA A 7 10.10 10.00 9.44
N ALA A 8 10.92 10.55 8.54
CA ALA A 8 10.77 10.42 7.10
C ALA A 8 12.14 10.43 6.42
N ILE A 9 12.20 9.86 5.22
CA ILE A 9 13.35 9.90 4.34
C ILE A 9 12.93 10.68 3.10
N TYR A 10 13.72 11.68 2.75
CA TYR A 10 13.56 12.38 1.49
C TYR A 10 14.33 11.65 0.39
N LEU A 11 13.69 11.40 -0.75
CA LEU A 11 14.31 10.82 -1.93
C LEU A 11 14.43 11.89 -3.00
N GLU A 12 15.62 11.99 -3.61
CA GLU A 12 15.89 12.94 -4.68
C GLU A 12 15.32 12.51 -6.03
N GLN A 13 14.83 11.27 -6.12
CA GLN A 13 14.27 10.69 -7.33
C GLN A 13 12.77 10.39 -7.15
N PRO A 14 11.97 10.43 -8.23
CA PRO A 14 10.59 9.98 -8.19
C PRO A 14 10.48 8.52 -7.73
N GLY A 15 9.44 8.20 -6.99
CA GLY A 15 9.18 6.83 -6.52
C GLY A 15 9.11 5.81 -7.66
N ALA A 16 8.65 6.23 -8.84
CA ALA A 16 8.63 5.41 -10.05
C ALA A 16 10.04 4.98 -10.53
N ASN A 17 11.09 5.70 -10.15
CA ASN A 17 12.49 5.34 -10.42
C ASN A 17 13.17 4.60 -9.28
N THR A 18 12.48 4.42 -8.16
CA THR A 18 13.03 3.75 -6.99
C THR A 18 12.26 2.46 -6.76
N ARG A 19 12.97 1.34 -6.76
CA ARG A 19 12.36 0.03 -6.51
C ARG A 19 12.93 -0.57 -5.25
N VAL A 20 12.07 -1.23 -4.50
CA VAL A 20 12.43 -1.97 -3.29
C VAL A 20 12.02 -3.42 -3.45
N ARG A 21 12.87 -4.32 -2.95
CA ARG A 21 12.54 -5.74 -2.93
C ARG A 21 11.48 -5.98 -1.87
N SER A 22 10.42 -6.65 -2.26
CA SER A 22 9.31 -7.03 -1.39
C SER A 22 8.86 -8.45 -1.68
N TRP A 23 7.81 -8.88 -1.02
CA TRP A 23 7.23 -10.21 -1.20
C TRP A 23 5.72 -10.13 -0.93
N CYS A 24 4.94 -10.78 -1.76
CA CYS A 24 3.52 -11.04 -1.57
C CYS A 24 3.23 -12.53 -1.81
N PRO A 25 2.13 -13.08 -1.27
CA PRO A 25 1.85 -14.52 -1.36
C PRO A 25 1.80 -15.08 -2.78
N THR A 26 1.10 -14.40 -3.69
CA THR A 26 0.90 -14.91 -5.06
C THR A 26 2.13 -14.76 -5.95
N PRO A 27 2.74 -13.57 -6.14
CA PRO A 27 3.89 -13.41 -7.00
C PRO A 27 5.21 -13.87 -6.34
N GLY A 28 5.22 -14.03 -5.02
CA GLY A 28 6.44 -14.28 -4.28
C GLY A 28 7.36 -13.04 -4.23
N PRO A 29 8.70 -13.24 -4.32
CA PRO A 29 9.65 -12.13 -4.33
C PRO A 29 9.47 -11.23 -5.55
N GLN A 30 9.39 -9.93 -5.32
CA GLN A 30 9.18 -8.94 -6.38
C GLN A 30 9.89 -7.61 -6.08
N TYR A 31 9.95 -6.73 -7.08
CA TYR A 31 10.39 -5.36 -6.91
C TYR A 31 9.20 -4.41 -7.09
N GLY A 32 8.80 -3.78 -6.00
CA GLY A 32 7.76 -2.75 -6.01
C GLY A 32 8.34 -1.36 -6.19
N PHE A 33 7.56 -0.47 -6.77
CA PHE A 33 7.86 0.95 -6.82
C PHE A 33 7.64 1.57 -5.45
N LEU A 34 8.49 2.51 -5.09
CA LEU A 34 8.36 3.25 -3.83
C LEU A 34 7.31 4.35 -4.00
N VAL A 35 6.22 4.21 -3.29
CA VAL A 35 5.10 5.16 -3.33
C VAL A 35 4.98 5.87 -1.99
N THR A 36 4.71 7.16 -2.01
CA THR A 36 4.37 7.91 -0.80
C THR A 36 2.96 7.55 -0.36
N HIS A 37 2.83 7.00 0.84
CA HIS A 37 1.54 6.62 1.40
C HIS A 37 1.54 6.80 2.92
N ASN A 38 0.42 7.18 3.50
CA ASN A 38 0.32 7.51 4.94
C ASN A 38 0.67 6.32 5.83
N GLU A 39 0.33 5.11 5.43
CA GLU A 39 0.61 3.90 6.21
C GLU A 39 2.11 3.68 6.42
N ALA A 40 2.97 4.14 5.50
CA ALA A 40 4.41 4.09 5.71
C ALA A 40 4.88 4.98 6.87
N ILE A 41 4.10 5.99 7.22
CA ILE A 41 4.35 6.90 8.34
C ILE A 41 3.71 6.38 9.62
N SER A 42 2.42 6.07 9.59
CA SER A 42 1.65 5.65 10.76
C SER A 42 2.12 4.30 11.31
N ILE A 43 2.40 3.32 10.46
CA ILE A 43 2.95 2.03 10.88
C ILE A 43 4.33 2.20 11.50
N ALA A 44 5.19 3.04 10.92
CA ALA A 44 6.51 3.32 11.49
C ALA A 44 6.40 3.98 12.88
N ASP A 45 5.46 4.89 13.06
CA ASP A 45 5.25 5.54 14.38
C ASP A 45 4.64 4.57 15.39
N PHE A 46 3.68 3.76 15.00
CA PHE A 46 3.06 2.73 15.85
C PHE A 46 4.09 1.75 16.44
N PHE A 47 5.04 1.30 15.62
CA PHE A 47 6.12 0.41 16.07
C PHE A 47 7.32 1.14 16.69
N THR A 48 7.25 2.44 16.86
CA THR A 48 8.33 3.22 17.47
C THR A 48 8.34 3.05 19.00
N LEU A 49 9.41 2.49 19.52
CA LEU A 49 9.59 2.38 20.96
C LEU A 49 10.20 3.67 21.51
N ARG A 50 9.46 4.30 22.42
CA ARG A 50 9.84 5.55 23.07
C ARG A 50 10.13 5.29 24.55
N GLY A 51 11.23 5.81 25.03
CA GLY A 51 11.59 5.79 26.43
C GLY A 51 11.14 7.04 27.17
N LYS A 52 11.68 7.21 28.38
CA LYS A 52 11.40 8.40 29.19
C LYS A 52 11.72 9.68 28.40
N LYS A 53 10.86 10.70 28.56
CA LYS A 53 10.95 12.01 27.88
C LYS A 53 10.85 11.92 26.34
N GLY A 54 10.20 10.88 25.79
CA GLY A 54 9.97 10.74 24.36
C GLY A 54 11.18 10.34 23.53
N LYS A 55 12.31 9.99 24.15
CA LYS A 55 13.51 9.54 23.43
C LYS A 55 13.19 8.26 22.64
N VAL A 56 13.41 8.29 21.34
CA VAL A 56 13.25 7.12 20.48
C VAL A 56 14.37 6.12 20.72
N HIS A 57 14.02 4.89 21.11
CA HIS A 57 14.95 3.78 21.28
C HIS A 57 15.00 2.88 20.05
N TYR A 58 13.88 2.74 19.36
CA TYR A 58 13.76 1.95 18.16
C TYR A 58 12.66 2.54 17.27
N ARG A 59 12.89 2.52 15.97
CA ARG A 59 11.88 2.79 14.95
C ARG A 59 12.19 1.92 13.75
N PRO A 60 11.23 1.16 13.20
CA PRO A 60 11.46 0.38 12.00
C PRO A 60 11.66 1.29 10.78
N THR A 61 12.37 0.80 9.77
CA THR A 61 12.27 1.36 8.43
C THR A 61 10.96 0.86 7.83
N CYS A 62 10.10 1.77 7.43
CA CYS A 62 8.84 1.45 6.80
C CYS A 62 8.73 2.21 5.48
N HIS A 63 8.25 1.55 4.44
CA HIS A 63 7.98 2.15 3.15
C HIS A 63 6.86 1.40 2.45
N TYR A 64 6.16 2.09 1.58
CA TYR A 64 5.11 1.50 0.75
C TYR A 64 5.73 1.02 -0.57
N ALA A 65 5.69 -0.29 -0.79
CA ALA A 65 6.16 -0.92 -2.03
C ALA A 65 4.95 -1.32 -2.87
N TYR A 66 4.79 -0.71 -4.02
CA TYR A 66 3.68 -0.94 -4.93
C TYR A 66 4.14 -1.68 -6.18
N HIS A 67 3.58 -2.85 -6.42
CA HIS A 67 3.77 -3.60 -7.65
C HIS A 67 2.42 -3.65 -8.39
N PRO A 68 2.23 -2.86 -9.44
CA PRO A 68 1.09 -3.03 -10.33
C PRO A 68 1.26 -4.36 -11.10
N CYS A 69 0.37 -4.69 -11.99
CA CYS A 69 0.55 -5.85 -12.85
C CYS A 69 1.78 -5.69 -13.78
N ASN A 70 2.25 -6.78 -14.34
CA ASN A 70 3.42 -6.78 -15.23
C ASN A 70 3.23 -5.87 -16.46
N ASP A 71 2.02 -5.83 -17.00
CA ASP A 71 1.71 -4.98 -18.16
C ASP A 71 1.85 -3.50 -17.83
N ALA A 72 1.43 -3.09 -16.63
CA ALA A 72 1.64 -1.73 -16.16
C ALA A 72 3.12 -1.42 -15.93
N VAL A 73 3.91 -2.38 -15.43
CA VAL A 73 5.37 -2.23 -15.30
C VAL A 73 6.02 -2.04 -16.67
N LEU A 74 5.64 -2.81 -17.68
CA LEU A 74 6.14 -2.67 -19.04
C LEU A 74 5.77 -1.32 -19.64
N SER A 75 4.54 -0.86 -19.45
CA SER A 75 4.08 0.47 -19.89
C SER A 75 4.88 1.61 -19.24
N LEU A 76 5.22 1.50 -17.95
CA LEU A 76 6.10 2.45 -17.28
C LEU A 76 7.51 2.44 -17.85
N HIS A 77 8.06 1.27 -18.19
CA HIS A 77 9.36 1.18 -18.84
C HIS A 77 9.38 1.86 -20.20
N GLU A 78 8.33 1.68 -20.99
CA GLU A 78 8.16 2.34 -22.28
C GLU A 78 8.10 3.86 -22.13
N MET A 79 7.29 4.35 -21.18
CA MET A 79 7.20 5.77 -20.87
C MET A 79 8.53 6.37 -20.47
N PHE A 80 9.31 5.71 -19.63
CA PHE A 80 10.64 6.18 -19.23
C PHE A 80 11.64 6.12 -20.37
N GLY A 81 11.57 5.10 -21.22
CA GLY A 81 12.35 5.04 -22.46
C GLY A 81 12.05 6.20 -23.42
N ALA A 82 10.84 6.73 -23.39
CA ALA A 82 10.42 7.93 -24.13
C ALA A 82 10.64 9.24 -23.34
N ALA A 83 11.60 9.28 -22.43
CA ALA A 83 11.93 10.43 -21.60
C ALA A 83 10.75 10.95 -20.73
N GLY A 84 9.87 10.07 -20.30
CA GLY A 84 8.72 10.39 -19.46
C GLY A 84 7.58 11.08 -20.17
N LYS A 85 7.57 11.08 -21.51
CA LYS A 85 6.44 11.63 -22.25
C LYS A 85 5.23 10.70 -22.11
N ALA A 86 4.13 11.29 -21.64
CA ALA A 86 2.85 10.60 -21.66
C ALA A 86 2.41 10.30 -23.11
N GLN A 87 1.70 9.21 -23.27
CA GLN A 87 1.08 8.87 -24.56
C GLN A 87 0.02 9.93 -24.93
N PRO A 88 -0.14 10.24 -26.23
CA PRO A 88 -1.07 11.29 -26.67
C PRO A 88 -2.53 10.88 -26.49
N VAL A 89 -2.81 9.60 -26.40
CA VAL A 89 -4.16 9.05 -26.20
C VAL A 89 -4.23 8.42 -24.81
N HIS A 90 -5.22 8.83 -24.05
CA HIS A 90 -5.51 8.26 -22.74
C HIS A 90 -6.72 7.34 -22.85
N HIS A 91 -6.60 6.17 -22.28
CA HIS A 91 -7.66 5.19 -22.22
C HIS A 91 -7.83 4.73 -20.76
N VAL A 92 -9.05 4.79 -20.28
CA VAL A 92 -9.42 4.20 -18.99
C VAL A 92 -9.94 2.81 -19.26
N LEU A 93 -9.32 1.81 -18.66
CA LEU A 93 -9.72 0.42 -18.84
C LEU A 93 -11.18 0.22 -18.39
N ASP A 94 -11.95 -0.42 -19.23
CA ASP A 94 -13.30 -0.83 -18.88
C ASP A 94 -13.34 -2.23 -18.24
N GLU A 95 -14.51 -2.63 -17.82
CA GLU A 95 -14.71 -3.90 -17.11
C GLU A 95 -14.33 -5.14 -17.94
N ASN A 96 -14.40 -5.07 -19.25
CA ASN A 96 -14.13 -6.21 -20.13
C ASN A 96 -12.64 -6.34 -20.47
N GLU A 97 -11.87 -5.30 -20.25
CA GLU A 97 -10.43 -5.26 -20.50
C GLU A 97 -9.62 -5.83 -19.32
N LEU A 98 -10.20 -5.87 -18.14
CA LEU A 98 -9.62 -6.56 -16.98
C LEU A 98 -10.12 -8.01 -16.99
N VAL A 99 -9.28 -8.93 -17.40
CA VAL A 99 -9.65 -10.35 -17.55
C VAL A 99 -9.33 -11.20 -16.34
N ASP A 100 -8.27 -10.85 -15.59
CA ASP A 100 -7.82 -11.56 -14.40
C ASP A 100 -7.00 -10.62 -13.50
N GLY A 101 -6.73 -11.04 -12.29
CA GLY A 101 -5.87 -10.35 -11.34
C GLY A 101 -6.26 -10.59 -9.89
N ILE A 102 -5.34 -10.22 -9.03
CA ILE A 102 -5.51 -10.27 -7.59
C ILE A 102 -4.93 -9.01 -6.97
N ASP A 103 -5.61 -8.45 -6.00
CA ASP A 103 -5.08 -7.38 -5.16
C ASP A 103 -4.66 -7.95 -3.81
N GLU A 104 -3.38 -7.81 -3.50
CA GLU A 104 -2.77 -8.24 -2.25
C GLU A 104 -2.28 -7.00 -1.50
N LEU A 105 -3.00 -6.65 -0.47
CA LEU A 105 -2.73 -5.48 0.36
C LEU A 105 -2.32 -5.94 1.76
N GLY A 106 -1.08 -5.70 2.14
CA GLY A 106 -0.58 -6.22 3.40
C GLY A 106 0.70 -5.58 3.89
N VAL A 107 1.12 -6.02 5.06
CA VAL A 107 2.36 -5.61 5.72
C VAL A 107 3.32 -6.79 5.78
N LEU A 108 4.51 -6.60 5.22
CA LEU A 108 5.62 -7.54 5.32
C LEU A 108 6.58 -7.09 6.43
N LEU A 109 6.65 -7.84 7.49
CA LEU A 109 7.58 -7.66 8.60
C LEU A 109 8.77 -8.60 8.42
N TYR A 110 9.97 -8.07 8.37
CA TYR A 110 11.20 -8.88 8.25
C TYR A 110 12.38 -8.19 8.96
N GLY A 111 13.48 -8.91 9.09
CA GLY A 111 14.67 -8.42 9.79
C GLY A 111 14.63 -8.67 11.30
N HIS A 112 13.81 -9.58 11.75
CA HIS A 112 13.77 -10.11 13.11
C HIS A 112 14.19 -11.59 13.14
N ASP A 113 14.45 -12.13 14.32
CA ASP A 113 14.95 -13.47 14.55
C ASP A 113 13.98 -14.60 14.14
N LYS A 114 12.70 -14.29 13.95
CA LYS A 114 11.65 -15.21 13.49
C LYS A 114 11.49 -15.24 11.96
N ASN A 115 12.46 -14.71 11.21
CA ASN A 115 12.48 -14.64 9.76
C ASN A 115 11.57 -13.52 9.21
N ALA A 116 10.51 -13.85 8.47
CA ALA A 116 9.59 -12.89 7.87
C ALA A 116 8.14 -13.29 8.14
N TYR A 117 7.28 -12.30 8.25
CA TYR A 117 5.86 -12.49 8.44
C TYR A 117 5.09 -11.52 7.54
N TRP A 118 4.13 -12.03 6.81
CA TRP A 118 3.21 -11.22 6.02
C TRP A 118 1.80 -11.34 6.60
N TYR A 119 1.13 -10.20 6.71
CA TYR A 119 -0.26 -10.11 7.12
C TYR A 119 -0.99 -9.15 6.19
N GLY A 120 -2.11 -9.58 5.65
CA GLY A 120 -2.87 -8.74 4.71
C GLY A 120 -4.10 -9.46 4.16
N SER A 121 -4.72 -8.81 3.20
CA SER A 121 -5.86 -9.30 2.46
C SER A 121 -5.48 -9.72 1.05
N GLN A 122 -6.23 -10.66 0.51
CA GLN A 122 -6.15 -11.11 -0.87
C GLN A 122 -7.56 -11.08 -1.45
N LEU A 123 -7.73 -10.43 -2.58
CA LEU A 123 -9.01 -10.39 -3.28
C LEU A 123 -8.77 -10.54 -4.78
N SER A 124 -9.31 -11.59 -5.37
CA SER A 124 -9.26 -11.78 -6.82
C SER A 124 -10.31 -10.94 -7.55
N LEU A 125 -10.05 -10.65 -8.82
CA LEU A 125 -11.03 -9.99 -9.69
C LEU A 125 -12.34 -10.78 -9.77
N ALA A 126 -12.26 -12.11 -9.85
CA ALA A 126 -13.43 -12.98 -9.91
C ALA A 126 -14.28 -12.90 -8.63
N GLU A 127 -13.65 -12.86 -7.46
CA GLU A 127 -14.34 -12.69 -6.19
C GLU A 127 -14.97 -11.30 -6.07
N ALA A 128 -14.25 -10.25 -6.45
CA ALA A 128 -14.76 -8.89 -6.45
C ALA A 128 -16.01 -8.76 -7.32
N ARG A 129 -16.00 -9.29 -8.54
CA ARG A 129 -17.15 -9.26 -9.47
C ARG A 129 -18.32 -10.12 -9.02
N LYS A 130 -18.06 -11.18 -8.27
CA LYS A 130 -19.12 -12.00 -7.66
C LYS A 130 -19.87 -11.25 -6.57
N LEU A 131 -19.17 -10.42 -5.82
CA LEU A 131 -19.76 -9.60 -4.74
C LEU A 131 -20.42 -8.34 -5.31
N ALA A 132 -19.78 -7.67 -6.24
CA ALA A 132 -20.29 -6.48 -6.91
C ALA A 132 -19.89 -6.51 -8.40
N PRO A 133 -20.82 -6.85 -9.30
CA PRO A 133 -20.60 -6.81 -10.75
C PRO A 133 -20.03 -5.46 -11.16
N TYR A 134 -19.13 -5.43 -12.12
CA TYR A 134 -18.42 -4.24 -12.63
C TYR A 134 -17.30 -3.67 -11.72
N GLN A 135 -17.12 -4.19 -10.50
CA GLN A 135 -16.01 -3.81 -9.65
C GLN A 135 -14.73 -4.59 -9.98
N ASN A 136 -13.60 -3.99 -9.65
CA ASN A 136 -12.32 -4.68 -9.60
C ASN A 136 -11.87 -4.88 -8.14
N ALA A 137 -10.83 -5.69 -7.93
CA ALA A 137 -10.37 -6.04 -6.61
C ALA A 137 -9.88 -4.82 -5.81
N THR A 138 -9.07 -3.95 -6.41
CA THR A 138 -8.56 -2.74 -5.76
C THR A 138 -9.69 -1.78 -5.39
N GLY A 139 -10.58 -1.50 -6.33
CA GLY A 139 -11.74 -0.62 -6.08
C GLY A 139 -12.62 -1.13 -4.96
N MET A 140 -12.85 -2.45 -4.89
CA MET A 140 -13.66 -3.05 -3.82
C MET A 140 -12.98 -2.97 -2.46
N GLN A 141 -11.69 -3.24 -2.36
CA GLN A 141 -10.97 -3.13 -1.07
C GLN A 141 -11.02 -1.69 -0.53
N VAL A 142 -10.81 -0.70 -1.39
CA VAL A 142 -10.88 0.72 -1.00
C VAL A 142 -12.30 1.11 -0.60
N THR A 143 -13.29 0.82 -1.42
CA THR A 143 -14.68 1.24 -1.17
C THR A 143 -15.29 0.54 0.03
N SER A 144 -14.93 -0.70 0.32
CA SER A 144 -15.39 -1.41 1.52
C SER A 144 -14.84 -0.76 2.80
N ALA A 145 -13.60 -0.33 2.80
CA ALA A 145 -13.00 0.40 3.93
C ALA A 145 -13.67 1.77 4.14
N VAL A 146 -13.97 2.50 3.06
CA VAL A 146 -14.72 3.76 3.13
C VAL A 146 -16.12 3.53 3.69
N LEU A 147 -16.82 2.49 3.23
CA LEU A 147 -18.15 2.13 3.74
C LEU A 147 -18.09 1.80 5.24
N ALA A 148 -17.12 1.01 5.66
CA ALA A 148 -16.92 0.70 7.08
C ALA A 148 -16.70 1.97 7.92
N GLY A 149 -15.89 2.90 7.43
CA GLY A 149 -15.68 4.20 8.08
C GLY A 149 -16.96 5.03 8.18
N ILE A 150 -17.79 5.05 7.14
CA ILE A 150 -19.09 5.72 7.16
C ILE A 150 -20.02 5.10 8.21
N VAL A 151 -20.14 3.77 8.24
CA VAL A 151 -20.96 3.06 9.23
C VAL A 151 -20.48 3.38 10.64
N TRP A 152 -19.17 3.29 10.86
CA TRP A 152 -18.56 3.63 12.15
C TRP A 152 -18.90 5.06 12.58
N ALA A 153 -18.80 6.04 11.68
CA ALA A 153 -19.11 7.44 11.96
C ALA A 153 -20.59 7.65 12.34
N LEU A 154 -21.50 6.93 11.68
CA LEU A 154 -22.93 6.96 12.00
C LEU A 154 -23.23 6.36 13.38
N GLU A 155 -22.49 5.33 13.76
CA GLU A 155 -22.62 4.67 15.07
C GLU A 155 -21.93 5.46 16.19
N ASN A 156 -20.99 6.33 15.86
CA ASN A 156 -20.20 7.11 16.83
C ASN A 156 -20.31 8.64 16.59
N PRO A 157 -21.53 9.22 16.54
CA PRO A 157 -21.72 10.62 16.11
C PRO A 157 -21.12 11.66 17.05
N GLN A 158 -20.71 11.29 18.25
CA GLN A 158 -20.12 12.17 19.25
C GLN A 158 -18.57 12.05 19.32
N ALA A 159 -17.97 11.20 18.50
CA ALA A 159 -16.52 10.94 18.55
C ALA A 159 -15.67 12.13 18.05
N GLY A 160 -16.27 13.07 17.32
CA GLY A 160 -15.56 14.21 16.73
C GLY A 160 -14.76 13.81 15.49
N ILE A 161 -13.59 14.40 15.32
CA ILE A 161 -12.67 14.07 14.22
C ILE A 161 -11.80 12.89 14.69
N VAL A 162 -11.87 11.78 13.97
CA VAL A 162 -11.12 10.55 14.26
C VAL A 162 -10.46 10.07 12.98
N GLU A 163 -9.16 9.86 13.03
CA GLU A 163 -8.41 9.28 11.93
C GLU A 163 -8.55 7.74 11.92
N ALA A 164 -8.33 7.12 10.78
CA ALA A 164 -8.47 5.67 10.63
C ALA A 164 -7.60 4.87 11.61
N ASP A 165 -6.41 5.39 11.94
CA ASP A 165 -5.45 4.78 12.87
C ASP A 165 -5.93 4.81 14.33
N GLU A 166 -6.94 5.62 14.64
CA GLU A 166 -7.52 5.79 15.98
C GLU A 166 -8.79 4.97 16.19
N MET A 167 -9.34 4.40 15.10
CA MET A 167 -10.54 3.58 15.18
C MET A 167 -10.24 2.22 15.80
N ASP A 168 -11.19 1.68 16.55
CA ASP A 168 -11.10 0.30 17.02
C ASP A 168 -11.30 -0.66 15.83
N TYR A 169 -10.31 -1.45 15.56
CA TYR A 169 -10.28 -2.43 14.46
C TYR A 169 -10.74 -3.84 14.89
N ARG A 170 -11.20 -4.01 16.12
CA ARG A 170 -11.61 -5.30 16.71
C ARG A 170 -13.11 -5.55 16.56
#